data_792b43e4beeff9e2f160730eb38f3817
#
_entry.id   792b43e4beeff9e2f160730eb38f3817
#
_cell.length_a   1.000
_cell.length_b   1.000
_cell.length_c   1.000
_cell.angle_alpha   90.00
_cell.angle_beta   90.00
_cell.angle_gamma   90.00
#
_symmetry.space_group_name_H-M   'P 1'
#
loop_
_entity.id
_entity.type
_entity.pdbx_description
1 polymer ?
#
loop_
_entity_poly.entity_id
_entity_poly.type
_entity_poly.pdbx_seq_one_letter_code
_entity_poly.pdbx_strand_id
1 'polypeptide(L)'
;MKLSSELSAVVTGGASGLGEATARSLAAKGVKVGIFDMNTERGEQVAAEIGGTFAKVDVSNETDVDAGFAKVRAANGQERIMVNCAGIAGGMKTASRDRKTGEIRAHDAGFFTKIINVNLIGTFMCVAKSASGMMSLDGLPPDGERGVIINTASVAAQDGQIGQVAYAASKGGILSMALPVARDLAREGIRCNTILPGFFETPIYEQMKPEVKEALRAYVQFPARFGTTQEYASLVESLIEQVYINGEYIRADAGARMPPR
;
A
#
# COMPACT_ATOMS: atom_id res chain seq x y z
N MET A 1 17.50 8.37 -0.56
CA MET A 1 17.66 9.25 -1.78
C MET A 1 16.82 10.51 -1.61
N LYS A 2 17.18 11.62 -2.30
CA LYS A 2 16.36 12.84 -2.32
C LYS A 2 15.40 12.80 -3.50
N LEU A 3 14.15 13.23 -3.29
CA LEU A 3 13.15 13.31 -4.34
C LEU A 3 13.55 14.35 -5.40
N SER A 4 13.51 13.97 -6.68
CA SER A 4 13.88 14.81 -7.82
C SER A 4 13.30 14.30 -9.13
N SER A 5 13.43 15.07 -10.20
CA SER A 5 12.99 14.71 -11.56
C SER A 5 13.81 13.58 -12.22
N GLU A 6 14.93 13.22 -11.64
CA GLU A 6 15.74 12.09 -12.10
C GLU A 6 15.18 10.73 -11.65
N LEU A 7 14.26 10.74 -10.68
CA LEU A 7 13.68 9.53 -10.12
C LEU A 7 12.39 9.13 -10.83
N SER A 8 12.18 7.83 -10.89
CA SER A 8 10.92 7.21 -11.29
C SER A 8 10.32 6.39 -10.16
N ALA A 9 9.00 6.42 -10.04
CA ALA A 9 8.23 5.70 -9.05
C ALA A 9 7.10 4.91 -9.69
N VAL A 10 6.74 3.77 -9.07
CA VAL A 10 5.50 3.05 -9.34
C VAL A 10 4.66 3.04 -8.08
N VAL A 11 3.37 3.41 -8.20
CA VAL A 11 2.40 3.41 -7.12
C VAL A 11 1.23 2.50 -7.51
N THR A 12 1.02 1.41 -6.77
CA THR A 12 -0.17 0.56 -6.95
C THR A 12 -1.35 1.11 -6.17
N GLY A 13 -2.58 0.93 -6.68
CA GLY A 13 -3.78 1.56 -6.10
C GLY A 13 -3.73 3.09 -6.25
N GLY A 14 -3.02 3.60 -7.26
CA GLY A 14 -2.74 5.02 -7.43
C GLY A 14 -3.89 5.84 -8.00
N ALA A 15 -5.03 5.23 -8.33
CA ALA A 15 -6.22 5.94 -8.83
C ALA A 15 -7.10 6.50 -7.70
N SER A 16 -6.86 6.18 -6.42
CA SER A 16 -7.70 6.66 -5.32
C SER A 16 -6.97 6.67 -3.97
N GLY A 17 -7.52 7.39 -3.00
CA GLY A 17 -7.16 7.34 -1.59
C GLY A 17 -5.66 7.57 -1.31
N LEU A 18 -5.06 6.67 -0.52
CA LEU A 18 -3.65 6.78 -0.10
C LEU A 18 -2.68 6.72 -1.29
N GLY A 19 -2.96 5.83 -2.25
CA GLY A 19 -2.15 5.69 -3.46
C GLY A 19 -2.20 6.93 -4.34
N GLU A 20 -3.37 7.50 -4.59
CA GLU A 20 -3.53 8.72 -5.36
C GLU A 20 -2.81 9.90 -4.70
N ALA A 21 -2.98 10.09 -3.39
CA ALA A 21 -2.30 11.16 -2.67
C ALA A 21 -0.77 11.01 -2.74
N THR A 22 -0.27 9.76 -2.64
CA THR A 22 1.15 9.46 -2.81
C THR A 22 1.64 9.78 -4.21
N ALA A 23 0.91 9.34 -5.24
CA ALA A 23 1.27 9.62 -6.64
C ALA A 23 1.35 11.13 -6.91
N ARG A 24 0.36 11.90 -6.45
CA ARG A 24 0.32 13.37 -6.56
C ARG A 24 1.48 14.02 -5.81
N SER A 25 1.77 13.58 -4.60
CA SER A 25 2.83 14.13 -3.77
C SER A 25 4.21 13.92 -4.39
N LEU A 26 4.49 12.71 -4.87
CA LEU A 26 5.74 12.40 -5.57
C LEU A 26 5.88 13.18 -6.88
N ALA A 27 4.82 13.29 -7.67
CA ALA A 27 4.82 14.08 -8.92
C ALA A 27 5.08 15.57 -8.64
N ALA A 28 4.51 16.14 -7.58
CA ALA A 28 4.75 17.52 -7.17
C ALA A 28 6.22 17.79 -6.79
N LYS A 29 6.99 16.74 -6.44
CA LYS A 29 8.45 16.80 -6.23
C LYS A 29 9.26 16.55 -7.52
N GLY A 30 8.58 16.42 -8.65
CA GLY A 30 9.19 16.19 -9.95
C GLY A 30 9.41 14.73 -10.31
N VAL A 31 9.11 13.77 -9.42
CA VAL A 31 9.29 12.33 -9.68
C VAL A 31 8.37 11.89 -10.83
N LYS A 32 8.89 11.10 -11.77
CA LYS A 32 8.12 10.48 -12.85
C LYS A 32 7.30 9.32 -12.29
N VAL A 33 5.97 9.48 -12.22
CA VAL A 33 5.12 8.51 -11.53
C VAL A 33 4.39 7.60 -12.52
N GLY A 34 4.52 6.29 -12.32
CA GLY A 34 3.66 5.26 -12.90
C GLY A 34 2.56 4.86 -11.93
N ILE A 35 1.32 4.80 -12.40
CA ILE A 35 0.15 4.41 -11.63
C ILE A 35 -0.33 3.03 -12.09
N PHE A 36 -0.43 2.08 -11.16
CA PHE A 36 -1.09 0.80 -11.36
C PHE A 36 -2.44 0.79 -10.65
N ASP A 37 -3.52 0.57 -11.39
CA ASP A 37 -4.86 0.46 -10.82
C ASP A 37 -5.78 -0.33 -11.76
N MET A 38 -6.85 -0.90 -11.20
CA MET A 38 -7.91 -1.56 -11.97
C MET A 38 -8.90 -0.56 -12.57
N ASN A 39 -9.05 0.61 -11.96
CA ASN A 39 -9.96 1.67 -12.42
C ASN A 39 -9.29 2.48 -13.53
N THR A 40 -9.58 2.11 -14.78
CA THR A 40 -8.97 2.75 -15.97
C THR A 40 -9.32 4.23 -16.06
N GLU A 41 -10.60 4.59 -15.93
CA GLU A 41 -11.06 5.97 -16.08
C GLU A 41 -10.38 6.91 -15.08
N ARG A 42 -10.45 6.54 -13.80
CA ARG A 42 -9.85 7.36 -12.74
C ARG A 42 -8.32 7.35 -12.81
N GLY A 43 -7.72 6.21 -13.14
CA GLY A 43 -6.26 6.08 -13.26
C GLY A 43 -5.69 6.94 -14.41
N GLU A 44 -6.34 6.95 -15.55
CA GLU A 44 -5.97 7.83 -16.68
C GLU A 44 -6.15 9.31 -16.34
N GLN A 45 -7.24 9.67 -15.66
CA GLN A 45 -7.46 11.02 -15.20
C GLN A 45 -6.35 11.50 -14.25
N VAL A 46 -6.03 10.72 -13.21
CA VAL A 46 -4.97 11.07 -12.25
C VAL A 46 -3.63 11.17 -12.95
N ALA A 47 -3.30 10.21 -13.82
CA ALA A 47 -2.05 10.22 -14.58
C ALA A 47 -1.93 11.48 -15.46
N ALA A 48 -3.00 11.87 -16.15
CA ALA A 48 -3.01 13.09 -16.96
C ALA A 48 -2.80 14.36 -16.11
N GLU A 49 -3.45 14.44 -14.94
CA GLU A 49 -3.34 15.58 -14.04
C GLU A 49 -1.94 15.76 -13.44
N ILE A 50 -1.20 14.68 -13.24
CA ILE A 50 0.17 14.70 -12.66
C ILE A 50 1.28 14.58 -13.70
N GLY A 51 0.96 14.49 -14.99
CA GLY A 51 1.95 14.21 -16.03
C GLY A 51 2.60 12.83 -15.91
N GLY A 52 1.89 11.86 -15.33
CA GLY A 52 2.36 10.50 -15.08
C GLY A 52 1.94 9.50 -16.16
N THR A 53 2.22 8.21 -15.92
CA THR A 53 1.88 7.11 -16.81
C THR A 53 0.93 6.15 -16.10
N PHE A 54 -0.24 5.88 -16.68
CA PHE A 54 -1.17 4.88 -16.16
C PHE A 54 -0.98 3.52 -16.84
N ALA A 55 -1.07 2.44 -16.05
CA ALA A 55 -1.23 1.08 -16.53
C ALA A 55 -2.38 0.40 -15.78
N LYS A 56 -3.32 -0.21 -16.53
CA LYS A 56 -4.35 -1.05 -15.93
C LYS A 56 -3.70 -2.34 -15.46
N VAL A 57 -3.70 -2.59 -14.15
CA VAL A 57 -3.03 -3.74 -13.52
C VAL A 57 -3.92 -4.31 -12.44
N ASP A 58 -4.27 -5.59 -12.56
CA ASP A 58 -4.68 -6.41 -11.44
C ASP A 58 -3.41 -6.96 -10.76
N VAL A 59 -3.10 -6.46 -9.56
CA VAL A 59 -1.90 -6.88 -8.84
C VAL A 59 -1.89 -8.37 -8.48
N SER A 60 -3.05 -9.04 -8.50
CA SER A 60 -3.14 -10.49 -8.29
C SER A 60 -2.86 -11.33 -9.54
N ASN A 61 -2.64 -10.69 -10.69
CA ASN A 61 -2.30 -11.30 -11.97
C ASN A 61 -0.87 -10.97 -12.38
N GLU A 62 0.01 -11.97 -12.39
CA GLU A 62 1.43 -11.77 -12.71
C GLU A 62 1.65 -11.18 -14.11
N THR A 63 0.86 -11.60 -15.10
CA THR A 63 0.97 -11.09 -16.48
C THR A 63 0.64 -9.60 -16.54
N ASP A 64 -0.40 -9.16 -15.82
CA ASP A 64 -0.76 -7.74 -15.74
C ASP A 64 0.34 -6.93 -15.07
N VAL A 65 0.92 -7.46 -13.99
CA VAL A 65 2.03 -6.81 -13.27
C VAL A 65 3.25 -6.64 -14.19
N ASP A 66 3.65 -7.69 -14.92
CA ASP A 66 4.76 -7.62 -15.87
C ASP A 66 4.50 -6.61 -17.00
N ALA A 67 3.30 -6.63 -17.58
CA ALA A 67 2.90 -5.68 -18.62
C ALA A 67 2.86 -4.23 -18.09
N GLY A 68 2.39 -4.03 -16.86
CA GLY A 68 2.37 -2.74 -16.19
C GLY A 68 3.78 -2.16 -16.01
N PHE A 69 4.71 -2.94 -15.47
CA PHE A 69 6.11 -2.53 -15.33
C PHE A 69 6.75 -2.23 -16.68
N ALA A 70 6.55 -3.08 -17.68
CA ALA A 70 7.09 -2.86 -19.03
C ALA A 70 6.59 -1.52 -19.61
N LYS A 71 5.28 -1.22 -19.49
CA LYS A 71 4.69 0.04 -19.97
C LYS A 71 5.28 1.26 -19.26
N VAL A 72 5.33 1.22 -17.92
CA VAL A 72 5.81 2.37 -17.14
C VAL A 72 7.29 2.60 -17.33
N ARG A 73 8.11 1.52 -17.35
CA ARG A 73 9.54 1.62 -17.59
C ARG A 73 9.88 2.17 -18.96
N ALA A 74 9.12 1.83 -19.98
CA ALA A 74 9.28 2.39 -21.32
C ALA A 74 9.06 3.91 -21.37
N ALA A 75 8.13 4.44 -20.55
CA ALA A 75 7.80 5.86 -20.51
C ALA A 75 8.68 6.66 -19.53
N ASN A 76 8.94 6.11 -18.33
CA ASN A 76 9.51 6.85 -17.20
C ASN A 76 10.96 6.45 -16.88
N GLY A 77 11.49 5.37 -17.48
CA GLY A 77 12.71 4.71 -17.06
C GLY A 77 12.47 3.73 -15.90
N GLN A 78 13.52 3.02 -15.50
CA GLN A 78 13.47 2.07 -14.39
C GLN A 78 13.17 2.79 -13.07
N GLU A 79 12.16 2.33 -12.34
CA GLU A 79 11.80 2.91 -11.07
C GLU A 79 12.85 2.63 -9.99
N ARG A 80 13.05 3.62 -9.10
CA ARG A 80 13.80 3.51 -7.84
C ARG A 80 12.89 3.53 -6.61
N ILE A 81 11.62 3.85 -6.81
CA ILE A 81 10.63 3.95 -5.75
C ILE A 81 9.44 3.06 -6.10
N MET A 82 9.13 2.12 -5.22
CA MET A 82 7.92 1.28 -5.31
C MET A 82 7.04 1.53 -4.11
N VAL A 83 5.78 1.95 -4.31
CA VAL A 83 4.82 2.14 -3.23
C VAL A 83 3.59 1.25 -3.47
N ASN A 84 3.38 0.29 -2.60
CA ASN A 84 2.29 -0.66 -2.68
C ASN A 84 1.10 -0.18 -1.83
N CYS A 85 0.09 0.43 -2.48
CA CYS A 85 -1.16 0.85 -1.84
C CYS A 85 -2.37 0.04 -2.31
N ALA A 86 -2.25 -0.77 -3.38
CA ALA A 86 -3.35 -1.60 -3.84
C ALA A 86 -3.80 -2.60 -2.77
N GLY A 87 -5.10 -2.71 -2.59
CA GLY A 87 -5.67 -3.64 -1.63
C GLY A 87 -7.18 -3.53 -1.53
N ILE A 88 -7.78 -4.60 -1.06
CA ILE A 88 -9.22 -4.68 -0.82
C ILE A 88 -9.47 -4.99 0.66
N ALA A 89 -10.56 -4.45 1.17
CA ALA A 89 -11.08 -4.76 2.49
C ALA A 89 -12.30 -5.66 2.40
N GLY A 90 -12.66 -6.27 3.49
CA GLY A 90 -13.87 -7.06 3.61
C GLY A 90 -13.90 -7.79 4.95
N GLY A 91 -15.09 -8.12 5.41
CA GLY A 91 -15.28 -8.75 6.70
C GLY A 91 -16.18 -9.99 6.63
N MET A 92 -15.67 -11.11 7.15
CA MET A 92 -16.42 -12.34 7.35
C MET A 92 -15.88 -13.08 8.56
N LYS A 93 -16.75 -13.49 9.48
CA LYS A 93 -16.33 -14.25 10.67
C LYS A 93 -15.80 -15.63 10.28
N THR A 94 -14.87 -16.16 11.06
CA THR A 94 -14.32 -17.52 10.92
C THR A 94 -15.42 -18.57 10.89
N ALA A 95 -16.43 -18.39 11.72
CA ALA A 95 -17.72 -19.11 11.65
C ALA A 95 -18.80 -18.19 12.20
N SER A 96 -20.03 -18.36 11.74
CA SER A 96 -21.15 -17.56 12.20
C SER A 96 -22.42 -18.42 12.35
N ARG A 97 -23.28 -18.00 13.27
CA ARG A 97 -24.63 -18.56 13.43
C ARG A 97 -25.62 -17.46 13.04
N ASP A 98 -26.49 -17.74 12.11
CA ASP A 98 -27.62 -16.87 11.78
C ASP A 98 -28.56 -16.80 13.01
N ARG A 99 -28.88 -15.58 13.43
CA ARG A 99 -29.69 -15.36 14.65
C ARG A 99 -31.16 -15.73 14.48
N LYS A 100 -31.67 -15.76 13.23
CA LYS A 100 -33.08 -16.04 12.94
C LYS A 100 -33.28 -17.52 12.66
N THR A 101 -32.42 -18.12 11.83
CA THR A 101 -32.58 -19.51 11.37
C THR A 101 -31.80 -20.51 12.19
N GLY A 102 -30.80 -20.07 13.00
CA GLY A 102 -29.86 -20.94 13.73
C GLY A 102 -28.79 -21.59 12.85
N GLU A 103 -28.83 -21.37 11.54
CA GLU A 103 -27.88 -21.96 10.60
C GLU A 103 -26.43 -21.58 10.94
N ILE A 104 -25.54 -22.56 10.89
CA ILE A 104 -24.10 -22.35 11.11
C ILE A 104 -23.40 -22.38 9.76
N ARG A 105 -22.59 -21.36 9.50
CA ARG A 105 -21.78 -21.23 8.29
C ARG A 105 -20.33 -21.01 8.64
N ALA A 106 -19.44 -21.73 7.98
CA ALA A 106 -18.00 -21.50 8.03
C ALA A 106 -17.64 -20.28 7.17
N HIS A 107 -16.43 -19.75 7.38
CA HIS A 107 -15.85 -18.74 6.50
C HIS A 107 -15.74 -19.27 5.07
N ASP A 108 -16.06 -18.46 4.09
CA ASP A 108 -15.89 -18.80 2.68
C ASP A 108 -14.40 -18.77 2.30
N ALA A 109 -13.87 -19.91 1.84
CA ALA A 109 -12.47 -20.04 1.47
C ALA A 109 -12.12 -19.21 0.23
N GLY A 110 -13.04 -19.05 -0.72
CA GLY A 110 -12.85 -18.22 -1.90
C GLY A 110 -12.69 -16.75 -1.54
N PHE A 111 -13.53 -16.27 -0.59
CA PHE A 111 -13.40 -14.90 -0.06
C PHE A 111 -12.05 -14.70 0.63
N PHE A 112 -11.62 -15.65 1.48
CA PHE A 112 -10.32 -15.60 2.12
C PHE A 112 -9.18 -15.52 1.10
N THR A 113 -9.18 -16.45 0.14
CA THR A 113 -8.16 -16.53 -0.92
C THR A 113 -8.11 -15.24 -1.75
N LYS A 114 -9.25 -14.65 -2.09
CA LYS A 114 -9.31 -13.39 -2.82
C LYS A 114 -8.60 -12.26 -2.07
N ILE A 115 -8.85 -12.10 -0.77
CA ILE A 115 -8.18 -11.08 0.05
C ILE A 115 -6.68 -11.31 0.11
N ILE A 116 -6.24 -12.56 0.31
CA ILE A 116 -4.81 -12.92 0.34
C ILE A 116 -4.15 -12.65 -1.01
N ASN A 117 -4.77 -13.06 -2.11
CA ASN A 117 -4.19 -12.89 -3.44
C ASN A 117 -3.98 -11.43 -3.80
N VAL A 118 -4.99 -10.58 -3.58
CA VAL A 118 -4.85 -9.16 -3.91
C VAL A 118 -3.89 -8.47 -2.94
N ASN A 119 -4.10 -8.59 -1.63
CA ASN A 119 -3.37 -7.77 -0.67
C ASN A 119 -1.94 -8.26 -0.45
N LEU A 120 -1.73 -9.57 -0.28
CA LEU A 120 -0.43 -10.13 0.10
C LEU A 120 0.36 -10.60 -1.13
N ILE A 121 -0.21 -11.49 -1.92
CA ILE A 121 0.51 -12.05 -3.09
C ILE A 121 0.75 -10.95 -4.12
N GLY A 122 -0.25 -10.10 -4.40
CA GLY A 122 -0.10 -8.96 -5.31
C GLY A 122 0.97 -7.97 -4.86
N THR A 123 0.99 -7.63 -3.57
CA THR A 123 2.07 -6.80 -3.00
C THR A 123 3.42 -7.47 -3.20
N PHE A 124 3.55 -8.77 -2.89
CA PHE A 124 4.82 -9.49 -3.05
C PHE A 124 5.27 -9.55 -4.52
N MET A 125 4.38 -9.79 -5.47
CA MET A 125 4.73 -9.78 -6.90
C MET A 125 5.29 -8.42 -7.32
N CYS A 126 4.64 -7.32 -6.92
CA CYS A 126 5.13 -5.97 -7.21
C CYS A 126 6.49 -5.71 -6.54
N VAL A 127 6.69 -6.14 -5.29
CA VAL A 127 7.98 -6.06 -4.59
C VAL A 127 9.07 -6.80 -5.37
N ALA A 128 8.84 -8.06 -5.74
CA ALA A 128 9.84 -8.90 -6.41
C ALA A 128 10.22 -8.36 -7.81
N LYS A 129 9.22 -7.96 -8.61
CA LYS A 129 9.44 -7.43 -9.98
C LYS A 129 10.11 -6.05 -9.95
N SER A 130 9.75 -5.18 -8.99
CA SER A 130 10.40 -3.89 -8.84
C SER A 130 11.83 -4.04 -8.32
N ALA A 131 12.06 -4.85 -7.28
CA ALA A 131 13.39 -5.12 -6.76
C ALA A 131 14.33 -5.67 -7.85
N SER A 132 13.87 -6.66 -8.63
CA SER A 132 14.61 -7.21 -9.75
C SER A 132 15.05 -6.13 -10.76
N GLY A 133 14.16 -5.18 -11.07
CA GLY A 133 14.51 -4.07 -11.94
C GLY A 133 15.49 -3.09 -11.27
N MET A 134 15.29 -2.74 -10.00
CA MET A 134 16.19 -1.84 -9.26
C MET A 134 17.63 -2.36 -9.19
N MET A 135 17.83 -3.68 -9.14
CA MET A 135 19.17 -4.29 -9.12
C MET A 135 19.99 -3.97 -10.37
N SER A 136 19.37 -3.63 -11.50
CA SER A 136 20.07 -3.22 -12.73
C SER A 136 20.58 -1.78 -12.72
N LEU A 137 20.19 -0.98 -11.72
CA LEU A 137 20.56 0.43 -11.62
C LEU A 137 21.90 0.63 -10.90
N ASP A 138 22.60 1.69 -11.25
CA ASP A 138 23.74 2.15 -10.47
C ASP A 138 23.31 2.66 -9.11
N GLY A 139 24.11 2.42 -8.08
CA GLY A 139 23.88 2.92 -6.74
C GLY A 139 24.06 4.44 -6.66
N LEU A 140 23.15 5.14 -6.00
CA LEU A 140 23.24 6.57 -5.75
C LEU A 140 24.18 6.87 -4.58
N PRO A 141 25.04 7.90 -4.69
CA PRO A 141 25.91 8.31 -3.59
C PRO A 141 25.07 8.92 -2.43
N PRO A 142 25.59 8.89 -1.18
CA PRO A 142 26.89 8.32 -0.79
C PRO A 142 26.86 6.82 -0.51
N ASP A 143 25.69 6.21 -0.29
CA ASP A 143 25.53 4.87 0.29
C ASP A 143 25.36 3.76 -0.74
N GLY A 144 25.28 4.10 -2.02
CA GLY A 144 25.03 3.13 -3.10
C GLY A 144 23.57 2.68 -3.19
N GLU A 145 22.62 3.51 -2.74
CA GLU A 145 21.19 3.18 -2.75
C GLU A 145 20.64 3.04 -4.17
N ARG A 146 20.09 1.87 -4.53
CA ARG A 146 19.44 1.63 -5.82
C ARG A 146 17.95 1.85 -5.79
N GLY A 147 17.32 1.65 -4.63
CA GLY A 147 15.87 1.83 -4.55
C GLY A 147 15.29 1.69 -3.15
N VAL A 148 14.00 2.01 -3.05
CA VAL A 148 13.21 1.85 -1.84
C VAL A 148 11.82 1.32 -2.16
N ILE A 149 11.37 0.37 -1.35
CA ILE A 149 10.05 -0.24 -1.42
C ILE A 149 9.28 0.14 -0.15
N ILE A 150 8.07 0.66 -0.31
CA ILE A 150 7.19 1.03 0.79
C ILE A 150 5.88 0.28 0.62
N ASN A 151 5.55 -0.55 1.60
CA ASN A 151 4.34 -1.35 1.60
C ASN A 151 3.28 -0.75 2.54
N THR A 152 2.01 -0.87 2.15
CA THR A 152 0.86 -0.47 2.97
C THR A 152 0.23 -1.69 3.62
N ALA A 153 0.52 -1.90 4.90
CA ALA A 153 -0.20 -2.87 5.72
C ALA A 153 -1.51 -2.27 6.29
N SER A 154 -1.75 -2.39 7.56
CA SER A 154 -2.85 -1.78 8.32
C SER A 154 -2.60 -2.00 9.81
N VAL A 155 -3.14 -1.16 10.66
CA VAL A 155 -3.23 -1.44 12.11
C VAL A 155 -3.96 -2.77 12.38
N ALA A 156 -4.84 -3.21 11.49
CA ALA A 156 -5.50 -4.53 11.57
C ALA A 156 -4.54 -5.73 11.53
N ALA A 157 -3.29 -5.53 11.09
CA ALA A 157 -2.24 -6.55 11.19
C ALA A 157 -1.92 -6.92 12.65
N GLN A 158 -2.14 -5.99 13.57
CA GLN A 158 -1.89 -6.14 15.01
C GLN A 158 -3.18 -6.12 15.85
N ASP A 159 -4.13 -5.27 15.48
CA ASP A 159 -5.37 -4.99 16.22
C ASP A 159 -6.61 -5.49 15.43
N GLY A 160 -6.56 -6.67 14.80
CA GLY A 160 -7.64 -7.20 13.96
C GLY A 160 -8.97 -7.33 14.69
N GLN A 161 -10.05 -6.83 14.09
CA GLN A 161 -11.40 -6.87 14.63
C GLN A 161 -12.16 -8.15 14.26
N ILE A 162 -13.28 -8.38 14.93
CA ILE A 162 -14.20 -9.47 14.58
C ILE A 162 -14.61 -9.38 13.11
N GLY A 163 -14.41 -10.47 12.37
CA GLY A 163 -14.69 -10.57 10.95
C GLY A 163 -13.51 -10.22 10.05
N GLN A 164 -12.39 -9.74 10.56
CA GLN A 164 -11.24 -9.32 9.76
C GLN A 164 -10.17 -10.42 9.57
N VAL A 165 -10.47 -11.70 9.80
CA VAL A 165 -9.44 -12.76 9.78
C VAL A 165 -8.64 -12.80 8.47
N ALA A 166 -9.29 -12.72 7.30
CA ALA A 166 -8.61 -12.70 6.00
C ALA A 166 -7.81 -11.41 5.80
N TYR A 167 -8.42 -10.25 6.13
CA TYR A 167 -7.77 -8.95 6.01
C TYR A 167 -6.58 -8.83 6.95
N ALA A 168 -6.75 -9.17 8.23
CA ALA A 168 -5.68 -9.15 9.21
C ALA A 168 -4.53 -10.10 8.85
N ALA A 169 -4.84 -11.31 8.36
CA ALA A 169 -3.83 -12.24 7.86
C ALA A 169 -3.04 -11.66 6.67
N SER A 170 -3.73 -11.05 5.70
CA SER A 170 -3.07 -10.42 4.55
C SER A 170 -2.15 -9.27 4.98
N LYS A 171 -2.63 -8.40 5.85
CA LYS A 171 -1.86 -7.23 6.32
C LYS A 171 -0.76 -7.61 7.33
N GLY A 172 -0.97 -8.67 8.12
CA GLY A 172 0.05 -9.29 8.95
C GLY A 172 1.18 -9.90 8.10
N GLY A 173 0.85 -10.56 6.99
CA GLY A 173 1.83 -11.05 6.02
C GLY A 173 2.68 -9.93 5.43
N ILE A 174 2.08 -8.82 5.00
CA ILE A 174 2.80 -7.64 4.50
C ILE A 174 3.74 -7.07 5.57
N LEU A 175 3.27 -6.94 6.80
CA LEU A 175 4.09 -6.48 7.92
C LEU A 175 5.30 -7.38 8.13
N SER A 176 5.07 -8.70 8.13
CA SER A 176 6.13 -9.69 8.39
C SER A 176 7.15 -9.80 7.25
N MET A 177 6.81 -9.42 6.01
CA MET A 177 7.73 -9.40 4.87
C MET A 177 8.78 -8.29 4.94
N ALA A 178 8.54 -7.19 5.65
CA ALA A 178 9.40 -6.00 5.61
C ALA A 178 10.88 -6.34 5.89
N LEU A 179 11.13 -6.99 7.02
CA LEU A 179 12.50 -7.30 7.44
C LEU A 179 13.20 -8.37 6.58
N PRO A 180 12.58 -9.53 6.24
CA PRO A 180 13.17 -10.48 5.31
C PRO A 180 13.53 -9.86 3.96
N VAL A 181 12.62 -9.12 3.33
CA VAL A 181 12.88 -8.43 2.05
C VAL A 181 14.03 -7.43 2.18
N ALA A 182 14.05 -6.62 3.24
CA ALA A 182 15.15 -5.69 3.49
C ALA A 182 16.51 -6.41 3.64
N ARG A 183 16.53 -7.58 4.28
CA ARG A 183 17.74 -8.40 4.44
C ARG A 183 18.21 -9.05 3.13
N ASP A 184 17.28 -9.58 2.36
CA ASP A 184 17.56 -10.20 1.06
C ASP A 184 18.18 -9.18 0.10
N LEU A 185 17.70 -7.94 0.13
CA LEU A 185 18.07 -6.87 -0.79
C LEU A 185 19.16 -5.92 -0.26
N ALA A 186 19.66 -6.14 0.97
CA ALA A 186 20.63 -5.24 1.60
C ALA A 186 21.92 -5.05 0.77
N ARG A 187 22.46 -6.13 0.20
CA ARG A 187 23.67 -6.09 -0.63
C ARG A 187 23.45 -5.38 -1.96
N GLU A 188 22.21 -5.28 -2.39
CA GLU A 188 21.80 -4.60 -3.60
C GLU A 188 21.47 -3.11 -3.37
N GLY A 189 21.60 -2.61 -2.14
CA GLY A 189 21.30 -1.23 -1.82
C GLY A 189 19.82 -0.89 -2.00
N ILE A 190 18.90 -1.82 -1.73
CA ILE A 190 17.46 -1.62 -1.83
C ILE A 190 16.85 -1.76 -0.43
N ARG A 191 16.08 -0.76 -0.02
CA ARG A 191 15.38 -0.74 1.28
C ARG A 191 13.94 -1.20 1.14
N CYS A 192 13.40 -1.76 2.21
CA CYS A 192 11.99 -2.15 2.29
C CYS A 192 11.41 -1.76 3.65
N ASN A 193 10.37 -0.93 3.67
CA ASN A 193 9.67 -0.52 4.87
C ASN A 193 8.15 -0.67 4.71
N THR A 194 7.43 -0.70 5.82
CA THR A 194 5.98 -0.88 5.82
C THR A 194 5.30 0.19 6.67
N ILE A 195 4.22 0.79 6.15
CA ILE A 195 3.35 1.67 6.92
C ILE A 195 2.12 0.88 7.35
N LEU A 196 1.69 1.06 8.60
CA LEU A 196 0.44 0.55 9.14
C LEU A 196 -0.52 1.73 9.36
N PRO A 197 -1.32 2.10 8.35
CA PRO A 197 -2.30 3.16 8.51
C PRO A 197 -3.40 2.75 9.52
N GLY A 198 -3.82 3.71 10.33
CA GLY A 198 -5.06 3.67 11.09
C GLY A 198 -6.25 4.12 10.24
N PHE A 199 -7.02 5.06 10.78
CA PHE A 199 -8.16 5.63 10.09
C PHE A 199 -7.73 6.87 9.28
N PHE A 200 -7.91 6.81 7.95
CA PHE A 200 -7.61 7.88 7.01
C PHE A 200 -8.83 8.24 6.19
N GLU A 201 -8.97 9.52 5.82
CA GLU A 201 -10.01 10.02 4.92
C GLU A 201 -9.76 9.48 3.51
N THR A 202 -10.44 8.39 3.17
CA THR A 202 -10.36 7.72 1.87
C THR A 202 -11.78 7.48 1.36
N PRO A 203 -11.98 7.23 0.04
CA PRO A 203 -13.32 6.97 -0.51
C PRO A 203 -14.08 5.83 0.21
N ILE A 204 -13.38 4.86 0.77
CA ILE A 204 -14.00 3.79 1.57
C ILE A 204 -14.67 4.36 2.83
N TYR A 205 -14.02 5.31 3.50
CA TYR A 205 -14.56 5.95 4.70
C TYR A 205 -15.62 7.01 4.37
N GLU A 206 -15.52 7.66 3.20
CA GLU A 206 -16.54 8.63 2.77
C GLU A 206 -17.93 8.01 2.64
N GLN A 207 -18.00 6.75 2.22
CA GLN A 207 -19.25 5.98 2.06
C GLN A 207 -19.83 5.45 3.38
N MET A 208 -19.12 5.56 4.50
CA MET A 208 -19.60 5.11 5.80
C MET A 208 -20.67 6.06 6.35
N LYS A 209 -21.63 5.49 7.08
CA LYS A 209 -22.65 6.27 7.82
C LYS A 209 -21.99 7.17 8.87
N PRO A 210 -22.53 8.38 9.11
CA PRO A 210 -21.96 9.32 10.09
C PRO A 210 -21.75 8.72 11.48
N GLU A 211 -22.71 7.90 11.94
CA GLU A 211 -22.65 7.26 13.25
C GLU A 211 -21.48 6.28 13.37
N VAL A 212 -21.17 5.57 12.26
CA VAL A 212 -20.03 4.66 12.20
C VAL A 212 -18.73 5.44 12.22
N LYS A 213 -18.64 6.54 11.45
CA LYS A 213 -17.46 7.43 11.45
C LYS A 213 -17.18 7.98 12.84
N GLU A 214 -18.20 8.45 13.54
CA GLU A 214 -18.04 9.00 14.88
C GLU A 214 -17.62 7.92 15.90
N ALA A 215 -18.19 6.72 15.81
CA ALA A 215 -17.77 5.59 16.64
C ALA A 215 -16.29 5.23 16.42
N LEU A 216 -15.82 5.23 15.17
CA LEU A 216 -14.41 4.97 14.85
C LEU A 216 -13.49 6.10 15.29
N ARG A 217 -13.94 7.35 15.17
CA ARG A 217 -13.20 8.54 15.61
C ARG A 217 -12.92 8.53 17.11
N ALA A 218 -13.82 7.97 17.91
CA ALA A 218 -13.66 7.87 19.37
C ALA A 218 -12.42 7.03 19.78
N TYR A 219 -11.88 6.19 18.89
CA TYR A 219 -10.66 5.42 19.15
C TYR A 219 -9.37 6.18 18.80
N VAL A 220 -9.46 7.29 18.08
CA VAL A 220 -8.31 8.12 17.73
C VAL A 220 -8.01 9.06 18.89
N GLN A 221 -6.76 9.02 19.39
CA GLN A 221 -6.40 9.76 20.60
C GLN A 221 -6.05 11.23 20.29
N PHE A 222 -4.93 11.45 19.58
CA PHE A 222 -4.50 12.79 19.20
C PHE A 222 -3.66 12.76 17.92
N PRO A 223 -3.99 13.63 16.95
CA PRO A 223 -5.15 14.52 16.88
C PRO A 223 -6.46 13.73 16.76
N ALA A 224 -7.55 14.20 17.43
CA ALA A 224 -8.83 13.50 17.52
C ALA A 224 -9.65 13.60 16.22
N ARG A 225 -9.07 13.14 15.11
CA ARG A 225 -9.63 13.11 13.76
C ARG A 225 -9.01 11.98 12.94
N PHE A 226 -9.59 11.66 11.82
CA PHE A 226 -8.93 10.79 10.84
C PHE A 226 -7.71 11.48 10.24
N GLY A 227 -6.71 10.70 9.88
CA GLY A 227 -5.58 11.19 9.11
C GLY A 227 -6.02 11.59 7.71
N THR A 228 -5.42 12.64 7.17
CA THR A 228 -5.59 13.00 5.77
C THR A 228 -4.71 12.12 4.89
N THR A 229 -5.14 11.88 3.64
CA THR A 229 -4.31 11.13 2.69
C THR A 229 -2.97 11.80 2.43
N GLN A 230 -2.89 13.13 2.57
CA GLN A 230 -1.64 13.88 2.47
C GLN A 230 -0.67 13.59 3.62
N GLU A 231 -1.15 13.36 4.85
CA GLU A 231 -0.28 12.95 5.97
C GLU A 231 0.35 11.57 5.72
N TYR A 232 -0.40 10.66 5.09
CA TYR A 232 0.16 9.38 4.63
C TYR A 232 1.25 9.60 3.58
N ALA A 233 0.98 10.39 2.54
CA ALA A 233 1.93 10.70 1.48
C ALA A 233 3.22 11.34 2.03
N SER A 234 3.10 12.26 2.99
CA SER A 234 4.25 12.88 3.66
C SER A 234 5.11 11.87 4.43
N LEU A 235 4.48 10.84 5.03
CA LEU A 235 5.23 9.76 5.67
C LEU A 235 5.96 8.90 4.63
N VAL A 236 5.33 8.63 3.46
CA VAL A 236 6.00 7.94 2.34
C VAL A 236 7.22 8.73 1.89
N GLU A 237 7.10 10.05 1.66
CA GLU A 237 8.24 10.91 1.31
C GLU A 237 9.35 10.82 2.35
N SER A 238 9.00 10.90 3.62
CA SER A 238 9.98 10.79 4.71
C SER A 238 10.71 9.44 4.68
N LEU A 239 10.03 8.33 4.44
CA LEU A 239 10.65 7.01 4.35
C LEU A 239 11.54 6.85 3.10
N ILE A 240 11.23 7.54 2.01
CA ILE A 240 12.11 7.60 0.84
C ILE A 240 13.41 8.33 1.19
N GLU A 241 13.32 9.48 1.85
CA GLU A 241 14.46 10.35 2.12
C GLU A 241 15.30 9.92 3.34
N GLN A 242 14.72 9.23 4.31
CA GLN A 242 15.42 8.73 5.52
C GLN A 242 16.11 7.39 5.25
N VAL A 243 17.31 7.43 4.70
CA VAL A 243 18.05 6.24 4.22
C VAL A 243 18.35 5.25 5.34
N TYR A 244 18.51 5.70 6.59
CA TYR A 244 18.84 4.82 7.73
C TYR A 244 17.64 3.99 8.24
N ILE A 245 16.41 4.21 7.72
CA ILE A 245 15.22 3.41 8.04
C ILE A 245 15.11 2.29 7.00
N ASN A 246 15.31 1.04 7.44
CA ASN A 246 15.23 -0.14 6.58
C ASN A 246 14.76 -1.38 7.37
N GLY A 247 13.84 -2.15 6.81
CA GLY A 247 13.28 -3.35 7.42
C GLY A 247 12.26 -3.08 8.53
N GLU A 248 11.76 -1.85 8.64
CA GLU A 248 10.94 -1.40 9.75
C GLU A 248 9.48 -1.20 9.33
N TYR A 249 8.59 -1.19 10.31
CA TYR A 249 7.21 -0.78 10.12
C TYR A 249 6.84 0.39 11.03
N ILE A 250 6.01 1.29 10.51
CA ILE A 250 5.57 2.49 11.22
C ILE A 250 4.06 2.52 11.29
N ARG A 251 3.50 2.59 12.50
CA ARG A 251 2.08 2.86 12.71
C ARG A 251 1.81 4.34 12.52
N ALA A 252 0.87 4.66 11.64
CA ALA A 252 0.35 6.01 11.41
C ALA A 252 -1.12 6.03 11.80
N ASP A 253 -1.44 6.17 13.09
CA ASP A 253 -2.77 5.91 13.63
C ASP A 253 -3.22 6.87 14.75
N ALA A 254 -2.47 7.93 15.02
CA ALA A 254 -2.78 8.91 16.07
C ALA A 254 -3.06 8.26 17.44
N GLY A 255 -2.32 7.17 17.77
CA GLY A 255 -2.46 6.43 19.04
C GLY A 255 -3.68 5.51 19.10
N ALA A 256 -4.39 5.30 17.99
CA ALA A 256 -5.55 4.40 17.98
C ALA A 256 -5.16 2.96 18.25
N ARG A 257 -6.01 2.27 19.02
CA ARG A 257 -6.00 0.80 19.16
C ARG A 257 -7.40 0.32 18.87
N MET A 258 -7.52 -0.58 17.89
CA MET A 258 -8.85 -1.03 17.46
C MET A 258 -9.44 -1.97 18.51
N PRO A 259 -10.69 -1.73 18.95
CA PRO A 259 -11.38 -2.66 19.83
C PRO A 259 -11.78 -3.91 19.06
N PRO A 260 -12.19 -4.99 19.76
CA PRO A 260 -12.66 -6.21 19.10
C PRO A 260 -13.87 -6.01 18.17
N ARG A 261 -14.64 -4.93 18.40
CA ARG A 261 -15.85 -4.54 17.63
C ARG A 261 -15.92 -3.03 17.44
#